data_febcc45e8b47c298e85715fbf038f5fc
#
_entry.id   febcc45e8b47c298e85715fbf038f5fc
#
_cell.length_a   1.000
_cell.length_b   1.000
_cell.length_c   1.000
_cell.angle_alpha   90.00
_cell.angle_beta   90.00
_cell.angle_gamma   90.00
#
_symmetry.space_group_name_H-M   'P 1'
#
loop_
_entity.id
_entity.type
_entity.pdbx_description
1 polymer ?
#
loop_
_entity_poly.entity_id
_entity_poly.type
_entity_poly.pdbx_seq_one_letter_code
_entity_poly.pdbx_strand_id
1 'polypeptide(L)'
;MKFKRVLVPAIALVTVASLAACSNDDEPGSGAASSATTGAEEQDGAAEGATFNDQDVMFAQMMIPHHEQAIEMSDVILAKDGVDPAITDLANQIKDAQRPEIEQLTTWLEEWGSPTEESGGMDHEAMGHGSMDGMMSEEDMEALDAAQGAEAGKLFLEQMIVHHEGAVEMAQTEVAEGENEDAVAMAQEIVETQQAEISTMEDLLASM
;
A
#
# COMPACT_ATOMS: atom_id res chain seq x y z
N MET A 1 -13.27 33.49 -29.74
CA MET A 1 -13.19 32.18 -29.09
C MET A 1 -13.36 31.11 -30.14
N LYS A 2 -12.29 30.36 -30.48
CA LYS A 2 -12.31 29.35 -31.58
C LYS A 2 -12.07 27.98 -30.91
N PHE A 3 -13.13 27.15 -30.89
CA PHE A 3 -13.05 25.75 -30.43
C PHE A 3 -12.31 24.91 -31.47
N LYS A 4 -11.18 24.31 -31.09
CA LYS A 4 -10.50 23.27 -31.86
C LYS A 4 -11.06 21.91 -31.48
N ARG A 5 -11.75 21.26 -32.42
CA ARG A 5 -12.16 19.85 -32.31
C ARG A 5 -10.94 18.97 -32.54
N VAL A 6 -10.62 18.09 -31.59
CA VAL A 6 -9.63 17.03 -31.75
C VAL A 6 -10.37 15.77 -32.22
N LEU A 7 -9.97 15.26 -33.37
CA LEU A 7 -10.45 13.99 -33.94
C LEU A 7 -9.73 12.82 -33.26
N VAL A 8 -10.50 11.84 -32.79
CA VAL A 8 -10.00 10.55 -32.30
C VAL A 8 -10.04 9.54 -33.46
N PRO A 9 -8.96 8.83 -33.78
CA PRO A 9 -9.01 7.74 -34.76
C PRO A 9 -9.41 6.42 -34.05
N ALA A 10 -10.41 5.76 -34.62
CA ALA A 10 -10.80 4.40 -34.31
C ALA A 10 -9.76 3.41 -34.83
N ILE A 11 -9.31 2.49 -34.01
CA ILE A 11 -8.46 1.36 -34.41
C ILE A 11 -9.30 0.09 -34.38
N ALA A 12 -9.27 -0.61 -35.51
CA ALA A 12 -10.06 -1.79 -35.83
C ALA A 12 -9.55 -3.06 -35.11
N LEU A 13 -10.51 -3.90 -34.72
CA LEU A 13 -10.29 -5.29 -34.29
C LEU A 13 -9.75 -6.13 -35.44
N VAL A 14 -8.74 -6.94 -35.15
CA VAL A 14 -8.38 -8.11 -35.97
C VAL A 14 -8.49 -9.34 -35.11
N THR A 15 -9.49 -10.17 -35.36
CA THR A 15 -9.67 -11.52 -34.87
C THR A 15 -8.91 -12.51 -35.71
N VAL A 16 -8.01 -13.29 -35.16
CA VAL A 16 -7.45 -14.48 -35.80
C VAL A 16 -7.86 -15.71 -35.01
N ALA A 17 -8.74 -16.51 -35.61
CA ALA A 17 -9.07 -17.84 -35.13
C ALA A 17 -8.15 -18.85 -35.82
N SER A 18 -7.52 -19.73 -35.04
CA SER A 18 -6.82 -20.89 -35.56
C SER A 18 -7.31 -22.14 -34.85
N LEU A 19 -8.13 -22.92 -35.54
CA LEU A 19 -8.45 -24.30 -35.23
C LEU A 19 -7.35 -25.20 -35.83
N ALA A 20 -6.89 -26.16 -35.07
CA ALA A 20 -6.32 -27.40 -35.66
C ALA A 20 -6.64 -28.56 -34.75
N ALA A 21 -7.24 -29.57 -35.36
CA ALA A 21 -7.84 -30.75 -34.82
C ALA A 21 -6.90 -31.97 -34.89
N CYS A 22 -7.15 -32.89 -33.95
CA CYS A 22 -7.19 -34.36 -34.06
C CYS A 22 -6.15 -35.12 -34.89
N SER A 23 -5.57 -36.17 -34.32
CA SER A 23 -5.84 -37.55 -34.71
C SER A 23 -5.11 -38.54 -33.83
N ASN A 24 -5.77 -39.45 -33.42
CA ASN A 24 -5.89 -40.82 -33.02
C ASN A 24 -4.96 -41.79 -33.73
N ASP A 25 -4.76 -42.91 -33.00
CA ASP A 25 -4.52 -44.34 -33.34
C ASP A 25 -3.08 -44.80 -33.03
N ASP A 26 -2.78 -45.89 -32.37
CA ASP A 26 -3.39 -47.20 -32.03
C ASP A 26 -2.46 -47.96 -31.08
N GLU A 27 -3.01 -48.84 -30.25
CA GLU A 27 -2.44 -49.85 -29.38
C GLU A 27 -1.85 -51.07 -30.19
N PRO A 28 -1.28 -52.19 -29.60
CA PRO A 28 -0.91 -52.52 -28.21
C PRO A 28 0.45 -53.23 -28.03
N GLY A 29 0.87 -53.41 -26.77
CA GLY A 29 1.99 -54.35 -26.50
C GLY A 29 2.40 -54.50 -25.03
N SER A 30 1.75 -55.43 -24.39
CA SER A 30 2.05 -56.26 -23.20
C SER A 30 3.47 -56.27 -22.61
N GLY A 31 3.56 -56.18 -21.24
CA GLY A 31 4.68 -56.74 -20.50
C GLY A 31 4.98 -56.22 -19.10
N ALA A 32 4.31 -56.87 -18.10
CA ALA A 32 4.81 -57.19 -16.74
C ALA A 32 5.47 -56.21 -15.81
N ALA A 33 4.71 -55.91 -14.75
CA ALA A 33 5.05 -55.90 -13.30
C ALA A 33 6.45 -55.47 -12.81
N SER A 34 6.52 -54.45 -11.97
CA SER A 34 6.98 -54.55 -10.57
C SER A 34 6.74 -53.30 -9.76
N SER A 35 6.00 -53.49 -8.69
CA SER A 35 6.07 -52.90 -7.34
C SER A 35 6.41 -51.43 -7.14
N ALA A 36 5.36 -50.70 -6.72
CA ALA A 36 5.27 -49.89 -5.50
C ALA A 36 6.44 -48.96 -5.12
N THR A 37 6.19 -47.66 -5.20
CA THR A 37 6.40 -46.80 -4.06
C THR A 37 5.42 -45.63 -4.21
N THR A 38 4.55 -45.51 -3.23
CA THR A 38 3.60 -44.47 -2.99
C THR A 38 4.36 -43.15 -2.75
N GLY A 39 4.41 -42.30 -3.75
CA GLY A 39 4.66 -40.91 -3.60
C GLY A 39 3.33 -40.23 -3.91
N ALA A 40 2.62 -39.80 -2.90
CA ALA A 40 1.53 -38.86 -3.06
C ALA A 40 2.18 -37.56 -3.52
N GLU A 41 2.16 -37.33 -4.82
CA GLU A 41 2.26 -35.97 -5.32
C GLU A 41 0.89 -35.33 -5.01
N GLU A 42 0.82 -34.66 -3.89
CA GLU A 42 -0.21 -33.64 -3.68
C GLU A 42 0.02 -32.62 -4.79
N GLN A 43 -0.75 -32.72 -5.82
CA GLN A 43 -0.90 -31.73 -6.84
C GLN A 43 -1.70 -30.62 -6.16
N ASP A 44 -0.98 -29.78 -5.39
CA ASP A 44 -1.47 -28.51 -4.94
C ASP A 44 -1.77 -27.71 -6.21
N GLY A 45 -3.06 -27.62 -6.50
CA GLY A 45 -3.56 -26.71 -7.52
C GLY A 45 -3.45 -25.32 -6.96
N ALA A 46 -2.23 -24.79 -6.93
CA ALA A 46 -2.04 -23.38 -6.71
C ALA A 46 -2.86 -22.64 -7.77
N ALA A 47 -3.92 -21.97 -7.34
CA ALA A 47 -4.45 -20.85 -8.09
C ALA A 47 -3.23 -19.98 -8.43
N GLU A 48 -3.14 -19.48 -9.66
CA GLU A 48 -2.20 -18.46 -10.04
C GLU A 48 -2.59 -17.18 -9.26
N GLY A 49 -2.29 -17.16 -7.95
CA GLY A 49 -2.30 -15.98 -7.12
C GLY A 49 -1.04 -15.18 -7.44
N ALA A 50 -1.14 -13.87 -7.41
CA ALA A 50 0.01 -13.00 -7.52
C ALA A 50 1.12 -13.47 -6.56
N THR A 51 2.36 -13.55 -7.04
CA THR A 51 3.51 -13.87 -6.18
C THR A 51 3.68 -12.76 -5.15
N PHE A 52 4.00 -13.14 -3.93
CA PHE A 52 4.33 -12.21 -2.84
C PHE A 52 5.36 -12.86 -1.92
N ASN A 53 6.05 -12.06 -1.13
CA ASN A 53 7.04 -12.51 -0.16
C ASN A 53 6.76 -11.95 1.25
N ASP A 54 7.62 -12.26 2.20
CA ASP A 54 7.46 -11.78 3.59
C ASP A 54 7.56 -10.26 3.70
N GLN A 55 8.27 -9.60 2.77
CA GLN A 55 8.38 -8.13 2.75
C GLN A 55 7.07 -7.47 2.34
N ASP A 56 6.36 -7.99 1.32
CA ASP A 56 5.04 -7.48 0.92
C ASP A 56 4.04 -7.56 2.09
N VAL A 57 4.07 -8.68 2.82
CA VAL A 57 3.22 -8.87 4.01
C VAL A 57 3.58 -7.87 5.10
N MET A 58 4.87 -7.70 5.40
CA MET A 58 5.34 -6.77 6.42
C MET A 58 5.00 -5.32 6.05
N PHE A 59 5.20 -4.93 4.79
CA PHE A 59 4.83 -3.61 4.29
C PHE A 59 3.35 -3.33 4.52
N ALA A 60 2.46 -4.24 4.12
CA ALA A 60 1.02 -4.07 4.31
C ALA A 60 0.64 -3.97 5.79
N GLN A 61 1.18 -4.85 6.65
CA GLN A 61 0.90 -4.86 8.09
C GLN A 61 1.37 -3.60 8.82
N MET A 62 2.48 -3.01 8.39
CA MET A 62 3.01 -1.79 9.01
C MET A 62 2.36 -0.52 8.44
N MET A 63 2.09 -0.47 7.14
CA MET A 63 1.54 0.72 6.49
C MET A 63 0.08 0.96 6.86
N ILE A 64 -0.72 -0.07 7.13
CA ILE A 64 -2.12 0.08 7.56
C ILE A 64 -2.22 0.93 8.84
N PRO A 65 -1.64 0.56 9.99
CA PRO A 65 -1.74 1.35 11.21
C PRO A 65 -1.05 2.71 11.08
N HIS A 66 -0.02 2.82 10.25
CA HIS A 66 0.64 4.08 9.95
C HIS A 66 -0.33 5.04 9.25
N HIS A 67 -1.01 4.62 8.20
CA HIS A 67 -2.01 5.42 7.51
C HIS A 67 -3.23 5.75 8.38
N GLU A 68 -3.67 4.80 9.22
CA GLU A 68 -4.75 5.05 10.18
C GLU A 68 -4.41 6.20 11.13
N GLN A 69 -3.16 6.29 11.61
CA GLN A 69 -2.74 7.40 12.45
C GLN A 69 -2.73 8.74 11.69
N ALA A 70 -2.28 8.79 10.43
CA ALA A 70 -2.35 10.02 9.64
C ALA A 70 -3.80 10.50 9.44
N ILE A 71 -4.74 9.57 9.27
CA ILE A 71 -6.17 9.88 9.20
C ILE A 71 -6.67 10.43 10.54
N GLU A 72 -6.26 9.84 11.66
CA GLU A 72 -6.60 10.35 13.00
C GLU A 72 -6.06 11.76 13.22
N MET A 73 -4.79 12.01 12.94
CA MET A 73 -4.17 13.34 13.01
C MET A 73 -4.93 14.36 12.15
N SER A 74 -5.32 13.94 10.93
CA SER A 74 -6.10 14.76 10.02
C SER A 74 -7.50 15.04 10.57
N ASP A 75 -8.17 14.08 11.19
CA ASP A 75 -9.47 14.28 11.84
C ASP A 75 -9.36 15.24 13.02
N VAL A 76 -8.31 15.17 13.82
CA VAL A 76 -8.04 16.09 14.93
C VAL A 76 -7.91 17.53 14.40
N ILE A 77 -7.11 17.76 13.36
CA ILE A 77 -6.92 19.14 12.85
C ILE A 77 -8.17 19.68 12.16
N LEU A 78 -8.94 18.87 11.47
CA LEU A 78 -10.19 19.24 10.81
C LEU A 78 -11.31 19.62 11.80
N ALA A 79 -11.25 19.12 13.04
CA ALA A 79 -12.21 19.46 14.09
C ALA A 79 -11.92 20.80 14.77
N LYS A 80 -10.79 21.47 14.46
CA LYS A 80 -10.36 22.70 15.15
C LYS A 80 -10.78 23.96 14.41
N ASP A 81 -11.16 24.97 15.18
CA ASP A 81 -11.43 26.31 14.68
C ASP A 81 -10.13 27.13 14.52
N GLY A 82 -10.10 28.01 13.52
CA GLY A 82 -9.02 28.98 13.33
C GLY A 82 -7.73 28.41 12.73
N VAL A 83 -7.78 27.22 12.17
CA VAL A 83 -6.71 26.64 11.34
C VAL A 83 -6.76 27.24 9.94
N ASP A 84 -5.59 27.44 9.33
CA ASP A 84 -5.50 27.92 7.95
C ASP A 84 -6.23 26.98 6.98
N PRO A 85 -7.08 27.49 6.07
CA PRO A 85 -7.76 26.67 5.08
C PRO A 85 -6.84 25.77 4.23
N ALA A 86 -5.62 26.23 3.92
CA ALA A 86 -4.68 25.42 3.16
C ALA A 86 -4.24 24.15 3.93
N ILE A 87 -4.14 24.23 5.26
CA ILE A 87 -3.83 23.08 6.11
C ILE A 87 -5.01 22.11 6.18
N THR A 88 -6.23 22.63 6.32
CA THR A 88 -7.43 21.77 6.33
C THR A 88 -7.70 21.12 4.97
N ASP A 89 -7.39 21.82 3.88
CA ASP A 89 -7.46 21.26 2.53
C ASP A 89 -6.44 20.11 2.35
N LEU A 90 -5.20 20.29 2.84
CA LEU A 90 -4.17 19.25 2.83
C LEU A 90 -4.58 18.05 3.68
N ALA A 91 -5.10 18.26 4.90
CA ALA A 91 -5.57 17.17 5.75
C ALA A 91 -6.68 16.33 5.08
N ASN A 92 -7.59 16.97 4.34
CA ASN A 92 -8.58 16.24 3.54
C ASN A 92 -7.94 15.46 2.40
N GLN A 93 -6.94 16.02 1.69
CA GLN A 93 -6.23 15.32 0.60
C GLN A 93 -5.50 14.08 1.12
N ILE A 94 -4.80 14.17 2.26
CA ILE A 94 -4.13 13.05 2.91
C ILE A 94 -5.14 11.92 3.21
N LYS A 95 -6.29 12.26 3.82
CA LYS A 95 -7.34 11.26 4.11
C LYS A 95 -7.90 10.60 2.87
N ASP A 96 -8.14 11.38 1.83
CA ASP A 96 -8.72 10.88 0.58
C ASP A 96 -7.75 9.99 -0.20
N ALA A 97 -6.43 10.22 -0.09
CA ALA A 97 -5.40 9.39 -0.66
C ALA A 97 -5.21 8.09 0.15
N GLN A 98 -5.07 8.18 1.47
CA GLN A 98 -4.65 7.03 2.27
C GLN A 98 -5.76 6.02 2.59
N ARG A 99 -7.05 6.43 2.58
CA ARG A 99 -8.16 5.48 2.80
C ARG A 99 -8.23 4.34 1.79
N PRO A 100 -8.19 4.58 0.47
CA PRO A 100 -8.18 3.49 -0.50
C PRO A 100 -6.91 2.63 -0.42
N GLU A 101 -5.78 3.20 0.01
CA GLU A 101 -4.55 2.44 0.22
C GLU A 101 -4.70 1.44 1.38
N ILE A 102 -5.28 1.85 2.52
CA ILE A 102 -5.63 0.95 3.63
C ILE A 102 -6.55 -0.19 3.16
N GLU A 103 -7.60 0.14 2.39
CA GLU A 103 -8.55 -0.85 1.87
C GLU A 103 -7.85 -1.88 0.98
N GLN A 104 -6.93 -1.44 0.13
CA GLN A 104 -6.18 -2.31 -0.76
C GLN A 104 -5.16 -3.18 -0.01
N LEU A 105 -4.39 -2.60 0.92
CA LEU A 105 -3.45 -3.34 1.77
C LEU A 105 -4.16 -4.42 2.60
N THR A 106 -5.33 -4.08 3.16
CA THR A 106 -6.17 -5.04 3.89
C THR A 106 -6.63 -6.18 2.99
N THR A 107 -7.05 -5.87 1.76
CA THR A 107 -7.46 -6.87 0.77
C THR A 107 -6.31 -7.82 0.43
N TRP A 108 -5.11 -7.31 0.22
CA TRP A 108 -3.95 -8.15 -0.05
C TRP A 108 -3.61 -9.07 1.10
N LEU A 109 -3.62 -8.58 2.35
CA LEU A 109 -3.38 -9.44 3.52
C LEU A 109 -4.41 -10.57 3.61
N GLU A 110 -5.70 -10.30 3.32
CA GLU A 110 -6.74 -11.32 3.27
C GLU A 110 -6.49 -12.35 2.15
N GLU A 111 -6.11 -11.90 0.95
CA GLU A 111 -5.78 -12.76 -0.20
C GLU A 111 -4.53 -13.61 0.04
N TRP A 112 -3.54 -13.07 0.72
CA TRP A 112 -2.31 -13.77 1.10
C TRP A 112 -2.48 -14.68 2.31
N GLY A 113 -3.66 -14.65 2.95
CA GLY A 113 -3.95 -15.43 4.17
C GLY A 113 -3.15 -14.99 5.38
N SER A 114 -2.69 -13.75 5.38
CA SER A 114 -1.94 -13.11 6.45
C SER A 114 -2.85 -12.30 7.36
N PRO A 115 -2.60 -12.23 8.68
CA PRO A 115 -3.41 -11.41 9.57
C PRO A 115 -3.23 -9.92 9.24
N THR A 116 -4.32 -9.15 9.36
CA THR A 116 -4.31 -7.68 9.18
C THR A 116 -3.70 -6.94 10.37
N GLU A 117 -3.67 -7.59 11.53
CA GLU A 117 -2.95 -7.12 12.70
C GLU A 117 -1.75 -8.03 12.92
N GLU A 118 -0.66 -7.51 13.41
CA GLU A 118 0.46 -8.32 13.89
C GLU A 118 -0.02 -9.19 15.06
N SER A 119 -0.67 -10.32 14.72
CA SER A 119 -1.25 -11.21 15.70
C SER A 119 -0.17 -11.98 16.40
N GLY A 120 0.17 -11.46 17.55
CA GLY A 120 0.88 -12.17 18.60
C GLY A 120 2.31 -11.77 18.75
N GLY A 121 2.58 -10.82 19.63
CA GLY A 121 3.70 -10.86 20.56
C GLY A 121 5.06 -11.27 19.99
N MET A 122 5.39 -10.88 18.79
CA MET A 122 6.80 -10.78 18.44
C MET A 122 7.29 -9.53 19.14
N ASP A 123 8.16 -9.75 20.12
CA ASP A 123 8.88 -8.67 20.80
C ASP A 123 9.50 -7.79 19.72
N HIS A 124 8.95 -6.59 19.50
CA HIS A 124 9.50 -5.56 18.62
C HIS A 124 10.96 -5.20 18.98
N GLU A 125 11.40 -5.57 20.18
CA GLU A 125 12.80 -5.49 20.63
C GLU A 125 13.72 -6.55 19.98
N ALA A 126 13.19 -7.64 19.44
CA ALA A 126 14.00 -8.74 18.88
C ALA A 126 14.36 -8.57 17.41
N MET A 127 13.63 -7.76 16.66
CA MET A 127 13.89 -7.42 15.26
C MET A 127 14.53 -6.03 15.11
N GLY A 128 15.38 -5.65 16.00
CA GLY A 128 16.41 -4.62 16.00
C GLY A 128 16.36 -3.39 15.08
N HIS A 129 15.22 -3.00 14.49
CA HIS A 129 14.94 -1.77 13.76
C HIS A 129 13.47 -1.68 13.33
N GLY A 130 12.55 -1.60 14.30
CA GLY A 130 11.15 -1.55 13.95
C GLY A 130 10.27 -0.93 15.01
N SER A 131 10.69 0.18 15.62
CA SER A 131 9.68 1.19 15.92
C SER A 131 9.13 1.60 14.58
N MET A 132 7.80 1.69 14.42
CA MET A 132 7.20 2.25 13.20
C MET A 132 7.73 3.67 13.09
N ASP A 133 8.81 3.84 12.30
CA ASP A 133 9.50 5.10 12.17
C ASP A 133 8.52 6.15 11.66
N GLY A 134 8.52 7.31 12.29
CA GLY A 134 7.60 8.39 11.96
C GLY A 134 6.26 8.38 12.70
N MET A 135 5.87 7.30 13.38
CA MET A 135 4.63 7.28 14.17
C MET A 135 4.69 8.27 15.34
N MET A 136 3.60 8.99 15.54
CA MET A 136 3.44 9.88 16.68
C MET A 136 3.16 9.09 17.95
N SER A 137 3.82 9.49 19.04
CA SER A 137 3.55 8.96 20.37
C SER A 137 2.19 9.43 20.92
N GLU A 138 1.70 8.79 21.98
CA GLU A 138 0.50 9.27 22.70
C GLU A 138 0.67 10.73 23.18
N GLU A 139 1.88 11.13 23.61
CA GLU A 139 2.18 12.49 24.06
C GLU A 139 2.09 13.49 22.87
N ASP A 140 2.57 13.11 21.69
CA ASP A 140 2.48 13.92 20.48
C ASP A 140 1.02 14.10 20.03
N MET A 141 0.22 13.04 20.08
CA MET A 141 -1.21 13.06 19.75
C MET A 141 -1.99 13.92 20.77
N GLU A 142 -1.70 13.78 22.07
CA GLU A 142 -2.28 14.65 23.11
C GLU A 142 -1.91 16.12 22.92
N ALA A 143 -0.66 16.40 22.51
CA ALA A 143 -0.21 17.75 22.21
C ALA A 143 -0.95 18.36 21.02
N LEU A 144 -1.16 17.58 19.96
CA LEU A 144 -1.94 17.98 18.79
C LEU A 144 -3.40 18.24 19.17
N ASP A 145 -4.00 17.36 19.98
CA ASP A 145 -5.39 17.54 20.45
C ASP A 145 -5.55 18.78 21.34
N ALA A 146 -4.57 19.11 22.17
CA ALA A 146 -4.61 20.28 23.03
C ALA A 146 -4.40 21.62 22.30
N ALA A 147 -3.62 21.64 21.23
CA ALA A 147 -3.28 22.82 20.45
C ALA A 147 -4.51 23.43 19.75
N GLN A 148 -4.51 24.75 19.46
CA GLN A 148 -5.64 25.46 18.87
C GLN A 148 -5.20 26.42 17.77
N GLY A 149 -6.07 26.66 16.79
CA GLY A 149 -5.87 27.66 15.76
C GLY A 149 -4.56 27.47 14.97
N ALA A 150 -3.81 28.55 14.80
CA ALA A 150 -2.57 28.53 14.04
C ALA A 150 -1.47 27.64 14.69
N GLU A 151 -1.47 27.52 16.03
CA GLU A 151 -0.53 26.62 16.72
C GLU A 151 -0.82 25.15 16.42
N ALA A 152 -2.09 24.75 16.41
CA ALA A 152 -2.48 23.41 16.01
C ALA A 152 -2.11 23.11 14.55
N GLY A 153 -2.34 24.07 13.65
CA GLY A 153 -1.93 23.94 12.25
C GLY A 153 -0.42 23.72 12.09
N LYS A 154 0.36 24.52 12.80
CA LYS A 154 1.82 24.38 12.80
C LYS A 154 2.27 23.02 13.32
N LEU A 155 1.74 22.58 14.46
CA LEU A 155 2.11 21.30 15.07
C LEU A 155 1.70 20.13 14.19
N PHE A 156 0.51 20.17 13.58
CA PHE A 156 0.08 19.18 12.60
C PHE A 156 1.06 19.05 11.44
N LEU A 157 1.50 20.15 10.84
CA LEU A 157 2.46 20.12 9.74
C LEU A 157 3.81 19.53 10.18
N GLU A 158 4.33 19.95 11.34
CA GLU A 158 5.61 19.46 11.89
C GLU A 158 5.55 17.94 12.16
N GLN A 159 4.49 17.46 12.78
CA GLN A 159 4.31 16.05 13.07
C GLN A 159 4.05 15.22 11.79
N MET A 160 3.23 15.73 10.87
CA MET A 160 2.89 15.02 9.65
C MET A 160 4.09 14.89 8.69
N ILE A 161 5.03 15.83 8.70
CA ILE A 161 6.29 15.71 7.96
C ILE A 161 7.08 14.49 8.48
N VAL A 162 7.28 14.39 9.79
CA VAL A 162 8.00 13.24 10.39
C VAL A 162 7.28 11.93 10.10
N HIS A 163 5.96 11.95 10.18
CA HIS A 163 5.12 10.80 9.87
C HIS A 163 5.30 10.35 8.40
N HIS A 164 5.24 11.27 7.46
CA HIS A 164 5.44 10.97 6.04
C HIS A 164 6.86 10.50 5.71
N GLU A 165 7.87 11.05 6.38
CA GLU A 165 9.26 10.57 6.23
C GLU A 165 9.36 9.07 6.59
N GLY A 166 8.70 8.63 7.67
CA GLY A 166 8.66 7.22 8.06
C GLY A 166 7.96 6.34 7.03
N ALA A 167 6.80 6.78 6.50
CA ALA A 167 6.09 6.05 5.44
C ALA A 167 6.93 5.92 4.16
N VAL A 168 7.65 6.98 3.78
CA VAL A 168 8.57 6.97 2.62
C VAL A 168 9.68 5.95 2.81
N GLU A 169 10.26 5.82 4.02
CA GLU A 169 11.29 4.81 4.31
C GLU A 169 10.75 3.38 4.19
N MET A 170 9.57 3.11 4.78
CA MET A 170 8.91 1.81 4.64
C MET A 170 8.59 1.47 3.19
N ALA A 171 8.03 2.42 2.44
CA ALA A 171 7.70 2.24 1.04
C ALA A 171 8.94 2.04 0.15
N GLN A 172 10.05 2.72 0.42
CA GLN A 172 11.31 2.50 -0.29
C GLN A 172 11.88 1.09 -0.05
N THR A 173 11.70 0.54 1.15
CA THR A 173 12.08 -0.83 1.47
C THR A 173 11.25 -1.81 0.66
N GLU A 174 9.94 -1.60 0.57
CA GLU A 174 9.06 -2.39 -0.27
C GLU A 174 9.44 -2.34 -1.75
N VAL A 175 9.73 -1.16 -2.28
CA VAL A 175 10.20 -1.00 -3.66
C VAL A 175 11.50 -1.78 -3.94
N ALA A 176 12.36 -1.91 -2.94
CA ALA A 176 13.66 -2.59 -3.09
C ALA A 176 13.59 -4.10 -2.88
N GLU A 177 12.69 -4.60 -2.05
CA GLU A 177 12.69 -5.96 -1.52
C GLU A 177 11.36 -6.71 -1.72
N GLY A 178 10.27 -6.03 -2.08
CA GLY A 178 8.98 -6.61 -2.39
C GLY A 178 8.98 -7.44 -3.67
N GLU A 179 8.11 -8.44 -3.77
CA GLU A 179 7.96 -9.33 -4.92
C GLU A 179 6.61 -9.16 -5.63
N ASN A 180 5.59 -8.65 -4.93
CA ASN A 180 4.28 -8.40 -5.51
C ASN A 180 4.29 -7.12 -6.35
N GLU A 181 4.06 -7.25 -7.66
CA GLU A 181 4.15 -6.13 -8.61
C GLU A 181 3.17 -4.98 -8.26
N ASP A 182 1.99 -5.29 -7.75
CA ASP A 182 0.98 -4.29 -7.39
C ASP A 182 1.32 -3.60 -6.07
N ALA A 183 1.86 -4.33 -5.07
CA ALA A 183 2.33 -3.76 -3.80
C ALA A 183 3.54 -2.85 -4.03
N VAL A 184 4.51 -3.30 -4.82
CA VAL A 184 5.66 -2.48 -5.23
C VAL A 184 5.24 -1.22 -5.98
N ALA A 185 4.23 -1.32 -6.87
CA ALA A 185 3.71 -0.15 -7.59
C ALA A 185 3.02 0.84 -6.64
N MET A 186 2.21 0.37 -5.69
CA MET A 186 1.63 1.21 -4.65
C MET A 186 2.71 1.89 -3.79
N ALA A 187 3.73 1.15 -3.38
CA ALA A 187 4.84 1.71 -2.61
C ALA A 187 5.57 2.83 -3.37
N GLN A 188 5.76 2.69 -4.69
CA GLN A 188 6.32 3.76 -5.53
C GLN A 188 5.42 5.00 -5.54
N GLU A 189 4.09 4.82 -5.66
CA GLU A 189 3.14 5.92 -5.63
C GLU A 189 3.11 6.62 -4.26
N ILE A 190 3.17 5.87 -3.16
CA ILE A 190 3.30 6.41 -1.79
C ILE A 190 4.55 7.27 -1.67
N VAL A 191 5.71 6.80 -2.15
CA VAL A 191 6.97 7.59 -2.11
C VAL A 191 6.81 8.91 -2.86
N GLU A 192 6.25 8.89 -4.08
CA GLU A 192 6.10 10.10 -4.89
C GLU A 192 5.10 11.08 -4.26
N THR A 193 3.95 10.59 -3.82
CA THR A 193 2.87 11.41 -3.25
C THR A 193 3.29 12.02 -1.94
N GLN A 194 3.82 11.23 -1.01
CA GLN A 194 4.18 11.72 0.31
C GLN A 194 5.40 12.65 0.30
N GLN A 195 6.37 12.47 -0.61
CA GLN A 195 7.43 13.46 -0.82
C GLN A 195 6.89 14.80 -1.33
N ALA A 196 5.89 14.80 -2.20
CA ALA A 196 5.25 16.02 -2.66
C ALA A 196 4.44 16.71 -1.53
N GLU A 197 3.79 15.92 -0.68
CA GLU A 197 3.07 16.43 0.50
C GLU A 197 4.04 17.01 1.54
N ILE A 198 5.19 16.37 1.81
CA ILE A 198 6.26 16.92 2.66
C ILE A 198 6.68 18.31 2.14
N SER A 199 6.97 18.43 0.85
CA SER A 199 7.35 19.73 0.28
C SER A 199 6.25 20.78 0.43
N THR A 200 4.98 20.40 0.30
CA THR A 200 3.84 21.29 0.52
C THR A 200 3.74 21.73 1.98
N MET A 201 3.96 20.82 2.92
CA MET A 201 3.95 21.10 4.36
C MET A 201 5.09 22.05 4.77
N GLU A 202 6.30 21.84 4.21
CA GLU A 202 7.45 22.72 4.42
C GLU A 202 7.18 24.14 3.89
N ASP A 203 6.56 24.26 2.71
CA ASP A 203 6.20 25.57 2.13
C ASP A 203 5.14 26.27 2.98
N LEU A 204 4.14 25.54 3.51
CA LEU A 204 3.14 26.08 4.42
C LEU A 204 3.78 26.56 5.73
N LEU A 205 4.66 25.77 6.34
CA LEU A 205 5.40 26.17 7.54
C LEU A 205 6.27 27.41 7.31
N ALA A 206 6.91 27.53 6.16
CA ALA A 206 7.74 28.68 5.82
C ALA A 206 6.91 29.96 5.62
N SER A 207 5.60 29.83 5.37
CA SER A 207 4.69 30.96 5.17
C SER A 207 4.00 31.45 6.44
N MET A 208 4.09 30.71 7.54
CA MET A 208 3.49 31.03 8.85
C MET A 208 4.33 32.03 9.64
#